data_adbc3f233f4df1d13451ef17c462fb21
#
_entry.id   adbc3f233f4df1d13451ef17c462fb21
#
_cell.length_a   1.000
_cell.length_b   1.000
_cell.length_c   1.000
_cell.angle_alpha   90.00
_cell.angle_beta   90.00
_cell.angle_gamma   90.00
#
_symmetry.space_group_name_H-M   'P 1'
#
loop_
_entity.id
_entity.type
_entity.pdbx_description
1 polymer ?
#
loop_
_entity_poly.entity_id
_entity_poly.type
_entity_poly.pdbx_seq_one_letter_code
_entity_poly.pdbx_strand_id
1 'polypeptide(L)'
;APVLNATCAPGGKITFYTGIIEQLDLTDDEIAAIMGHEIAHALREHGRERVSQAAAQNVLVNIAMAVAGPYGSAVNAANQVAQYAIVLPNSRENESEADAIGLELAARAGYNPMGAISVWQKMLKATKDKSSPEFLSTHPSGETRIEQLTALMPAVEPLYKVAPKPPPTKKL
;
A
#
# COMPACT_ATOMS: atom_id res chain seq x y z
N ALA A 1 -8.62 11.40 -11.77
CA ALA A 1 -9.71 11.64 -10.82
C ALA A 1 -9.13 12.22 -9.53
N PRO A 2 -9.85 13.09 -8.81
CA PRO A 2 -9.37 13.74 -7.60
C PRO A 2 -9.42 12.79 -6.36
N VAL A 3 -9.02 11.54 -6.54
CA VAL A 3 -9.00 10.51 -5.51
C VAL A 3 -7.63 10.48 -4.87
N LEU A 4 -7.58 10.40 -3.54
CA LEU A 4 -6.33 10.25 -2.77
C LEU A 4 -5.88 8.78 -2.80
N ASN A 5 -5.43 8.30 -3.96
CA ASN A 5 -5.03 6.92 -4.12
C ASN A 5 -3.91 6.74 -5.15
N ALA A 6 -3.16 5.64 -4.99
CA ALA A 6 -2.30 5.03 -5.98
C ALA A 6 -2.55 3.52 -5.94
N THR A 7 -2.37 2.82 -7.04
CA THR A 7 -2.62 1.37 -7.09
C THR A 7 -1.67 0.70 -8.05
N CYS A 8 -1.34 -0.56 -7.77
CA CYS A 8 -0.67 -1.44 -8.71
C CYS A 8 -1.57 -2.61 -9.08
N ALA A 9 -1.92 -2.72 -10.36
CA ALA A 9 -2.66 -3.85 -10.90
C ALA A 9 -1.72 -5.01 -11.27
N PRO A 10 -2.22 -6.25 -11.35
CA PRO A 10 -1.47 -7.38 -11.86
C PRO A 10 -0.81 -7.07 -13.21
N GLY A 11 0.46 -7.48 -13.35
CA GLY A 11 1.27 -7.14 -14.52
C GLY A 11 2.02 -5.81 -14.41
N GLY A 12 2.07 -5.21 -13.20
CA GLY A 12 2.90 -4.04 -12.90
C GLY A 12 2.36 -2.71 -13.45
N LYS A 13 1.05 -2.62 -13.72
CA LYS A 13 0.43 -1.37 -14.15
C LYS A 13 0.13 -0.50 -12.94
N ILE A 14 0.93 0.54 -12.74
CA ILE A 14 0.77 1.48 -11.64
C ILE A 14 -0.06 2.67 -12.09
N THR A 15 -1.05 3.05 -11.30
CA THR A 15 -1.90 4.21 -11.52
C THR A 15 -1.76 5.16 -10.34
N PHE A 16 -1.36 6.41 -10.63
CA PHE A 16 -1.46 7.52 -9.68
C PHE A 16 -2.68 8.36 -10.02
N TYR A 17 -3.50 8.62 -9.03
CA TYR A 17 -4.61 9.56 -9.16
C TYR A 17 -4.10 10.97 -8.87
N THR A 18 -4.59 11.96 -9.62
CA THR A 18 -4.14 13.35 -9.43
C THR A 18 -4.41 13.87 -8.01
N GLY A 19 -5.47 13.37 -7.37
CA GLY A 19 -5.82 13.78 -6.02
C GLY A 19 -4.75 13.50 -4.97
N ILE A 20 -4.04 12.35 -5.04
CA ILE A 20 -2.99 12.06 -4.04
C ILE A 20 -1.80 13.02 -4.19
N ILE A 21 -1.46 13.40 -5.43
CA ILE A 21 -0.34 14.30 -5.70
C ILE A 21 -0.70 15.73 -5.30
N GLU A 22 -1.86 16.22 -5.77
CA GLU A 22 -2.25 17.63 -5.63
C GLU A 22 -2.71 17.97 -4.21
N GLN A 23 -3.57 17.12 -3.60
CA GLN A 23 -4.13 17.43 -2.27
C GLN A 23 -3.14 17.22 -1.13
N LEU A 24 -2.18 16.31 -1.29
CA LEU A 24 -1.11 16.13 -0.31
C LEU A 24 0.13 16.97 -0.63
N ASP A 25 0.13 17.73 -1.72
CA ASP A 25 1.28 18.51 -2.19
C ASP A 25 2.58 17.67 -2.14
N LEU A 26 2.54 16.54 -2.89
CA LEU A 26 3.62 15.57 -2.85
C LEU A 26 4.86 16.08 -3.59
N THR A 27 6.00 15.90 -2.97
CA THR A 27 7.32 16.09 -3.60
C THR A 27 7.67 14.88 -4.46
N ASP A 28 8.69 15.01 -5.33
CA ASP A 28 9.21 13.92 -6.14
C ASP A 28 9.69 12.73 -5.29
N ASP A 29 10.31 13.01 -4.14
CA ASP A 29 10.77 11.99 -3.20
C ASP A 29 9.59 11.20 -2.59
N GLU A 30 8.49 11.88 -2.27
CA GLU A 30 7.29 11.26 -1.74
C GLU A 30 6.55 10.44 -2.82
N ILE A 31 6.50 10.93 -4.05
CA ILE A 31 5.96 10.19 -5.20
C ILE A 31 6.81 8.93 -5.46
N ALA A 32 8.13 9.06 -5.41
CA ALA A 32 9.04 7.92 -5.58
C ALA A 32 8.88 6.88 -4.46
N ALA A 33 8.63 7.31 -3.23
CA ALA A 33 8.36 6.40 -2.12
C ALA A 33 7.07 5.60 -2.34
N ILE A 34 5.96 6.25 -2.76
CA ILE A 34 4.72 5.56 -3.11
C ILE A 34 4.94 4.63 -4.31
N MET A 35 5.64 5.10 -5.35
CA MET A 35 5.94 4.31 -6.54
C MET A 35 6.73 3.05 -6.18
N GLY A 36 7.75 3.18 -5.35
CA GLY A 36 8.55 2.04 -4.87
C GLY A 36 7.71 1.02 -4.11
N HIS A 37 6.81 1.50 -3.25
CA HIS A 37 5.87 0.67 -2.50
C HIS A 37 4.93 -0.11 -3.44
N GLU A 38 4.34 0.54 -4.43
CA GLU A 38 3.47 -0.11 -5.42
C GLU A 38 4.25 -1.11 -6.30
N ILE A 39 5.49 -0.79 -6.68
CA ILE A 39 6.38 -1.72 -7.39
C ILE A 39 6.66 -2.95 -6.52
N ALA A 40 6.92 -2.78 -5.23
CA ALA A 40 7.17 -3.89 -4.32
C ALA A 40 5.97 -4.84 -4.22
N HIS A 41 4.74 -4.30 -4.14
CA HIS A 41 3.52 -5.12 -4.20
C HIS A 41 3.43 -5.95 -5.49
N ALA A 42 3.83 -5.38 -6.63
CA ALA A 42 3.85 -6.10 -7.91
C ALA A 42 4.93 -7.19 -7.93
N LEU A 43 6.16 -6.87 -7.48
CA LEU A 43 7.29 -7.79 -7.45
C LEU A 43 7.05 -8.99 -6.54
N ARG A 44 6.40 -8.77 -5.41
CA ARG A 44 6.06 -9.79 -4.41
C ARG A 44 4.73 -10.50 -4.71
N GLU A 45 4.06 -10.10 -5.78
CA GLU A 45 2.75 -10.66 -6.19
C GLU A 45 1.67 -10.60 -5.09
N HIS A 46 1.71 -9.61 -4.19
CA HIS A 46 0.76 -9.50 -3.06
C HIS A 46 -0.70 -9.45 -3.54
N GLY A 47 -0.96 -8.83 -4.69
CA GLY A 47 -2.29 -8.83 -5.30
C GLY A 47 -2.75 -10.24 -5.71
N ARG A 48 -1.84 -11.06 -6.24
CA ARG A 48 -2.12 -12.45 -6.61
C ARG A 48 -2.36 -13.32 -5.38
N GLU A 49 -1.53 -13.17 -4.36
CA GLU A 49 -1.70 -13.85 -3.09
C GLU A 49 -3.08 -13.58 -2.49
N ARG A 50 -3.49 -12.31 -2.43
CA ARG A 50 -4.80 -11.88 -1.95
C ARG A 50 -5.95 -12.51 -2.73
N VAL A 51 -5.87 -12.53 -4.06
CA VAL A 51 -6.89 -13.18 -4.90
C VAL A 51 -6.95 -14.68 -4.63
N SER A 52 -5.80 -15.33 -4.45
CA SER A 52 -5.73 -16.77 -4.15
C SER A 52 -6.32 -17.10 -2.78
N GLN A 53 -6.04 -16.26 -1.77
CA GLN A 53 -6.62 -16.40 -0.42
C GLN A 53 -8.14 -16.22 -0.45
N ALA A 54 -8.64 -15.21 -1.19
CA ALA A 54 -10.08 -15.00 -1.37
C ALA A 54 -10.76 -16.18 -2.07
N ALA A 55 -10.12 -16.74 -3.09
CA ALA A 55 -10.65 -17.92 -3.80
C ALA A 55 -10.71 -19.15 -2.89
N ALA A 56 -9.65 -19.41 -2.11
CA ALA A 56 -9.63 -20.51 -1.13
C ALA A 56 -10.70 -20.33 -0.06
N GLN A 57 -10.87 -19.12 0.47
CA GLN A 57 -11.92 -18.81 1.43
C GLN A 57 -13.32 -19.05 0.85
N ASN A 58 -13.57 -18.63 -0.39
CA ASN A 58 -14.86 -18.86 -1.05
C ASN A 58 -15.19 -20.37 -1.19
N VAL A 59 -14.18 -21.21 -1.48
CA VAL A 59 -14.36 -22.68 -1.52
C VAL A 59 -14.78 -23.19 -0.14
N LEU A 60 -14.08 -22.78 0.93
CA LEU A 60 -14.42 -23.19 2.29
C LEU A 60 -15.82 -22.75 2.70
N VAL A 61 -16.22 -21.53 2.34
CA VAL A 61 -17.56 -21.00 2.62
C VAL A 61 -18.62 -21.78 1.86
N ASN A 62 -18.40 -22.12 0.60
CA ASN A 62 -19.35 -22.92 -0.18
C ASN A 62 -19.55 -24.33 0.44
N ILE A 63 -18.48 -24.94 0.93
CA ILE A 63 -18.56 -26.20 1.67
C ILE A 63 -19.36 -26.01 2.97
N ALA A 64 -19.05 -24.98 3.73
CA ALA A 64 -19.76 -24.68 4.98
C ALA A 64 -21.26 -24.41 4.74
N MET A 65 -21.60 -23.69 3.68
CA MET A 65 -22.98 -23.43 3.30
C MET A 65 -23.73 -24.73 2.90
N ALA A 66 -23.08 -25.65 2.17
CA ALA A 66 -23.64 -26.89 1.77
C ALA A 66 -23.98 -27.77 3.00
N VAL A 67 -23.22 -27.69 4.08
CA VAL A 67 -23.42 -28.45 5.33
C VAL A 67 -24.36 -27.72 6.29
N ALA A 68 -24.41 -26.39 6.27
CA ALA A 68 -25.16 -25.57 7.25
C ALA A 68 -26.68 -25.62 7.10
N GLY A 69 -27.19 -26.09 5.98
CA GLY A 69 -28.63 -26.19 5.75
C GLY A 69 -29.36 -24.86 6.01
N PRO A 70 -30.32 -24.83 6.97
CA PRO A 70 -31.09 -23.61 7.25
C PRO A 70 -30.27 -22.45 7.83
N TYR A 71 -29.05 -22.70 8.27
CA TYR A 71 -28.15 -21.68 8.81
C TYR A 71 -27.22 -21.04 7.74
N GLY A 72 -27.38 -21.39 6.46
CA GLY A 72 -26.54 -20.90 5.37
C GLY A 72 -26.49 -19.36 5.25
N SER A 73 -27.59 -18.67 5.57
CA SER A 73 -27.60 -17.19 5.57
C SER A 73 -26.66 -16.58 6.59
N ALA A 74 -26.53 -17.18 7.78
CA ALA A 74 -25.61 -16.73 8.82
C ALA A 74 -24.14 -16.97 8.41
N VAL A 75 -23.85 -18.11 7.76
CA VAL A 75 -22.53 -18.41 7.21
C VAL A 75 -22.16 -17.39 6.14
N ASN A 76 -23.08 -17.04 5.25
CA ASN A 76 -22.83 -16.05 4.20
C ASN A 76 -22.58 -14.64 4.76
N ALA A 77 -23.36 -14.22 5.75
CA ALA A 77 -23.17 -12.94 6.42
C ALA A 77 -21.79 -12.86 7.12
N ALA A 78 -21.39 -13.92 7.83
CA ALA A 78 -20.09 -14.02 8.46
C ALA A 78 -18.94 -13.95 7.43
N ASN A 79 -19.10 -14.61 6.28
CA ASN A 79 -18.13 -14.56 5.20
C ASN A 79 -17.98 -13.15 4.60
N GLN A 80 -19.09 -12.45 4.38
CA GLN A 80 -19.02 -11.07 3.88
C GLN A 80 -18.22 -10.18 4.83
N VAL A 81 -18.47 -10.27 6.13
CA VAL A 81 -17.70 -9.53 7.14
C VAL A 81 -16.21 -9.92 7.10
N ALA A 82 -15.91 -11.22 7.01
CA ALA A 82 -14.54 -11.71 6.92
C ALA A 82 -13.83 -11.23 5.65
N GLN A 83 -14.50 -11.20 4.51
CA GLN A 83 -13.94 -10.68 3.27
C GLN A 83 -13.57 -9.20 3.40
N TYR A 84 -14.47 -8.38 3.93
CA TYR A 84 -14.19 -6.95 4.10
C TYR A 84 -13.09 -6.67 5.13
N ALA A 85 -13.03 -7.44 6.21
CA ALA A 85 -12.12 -7.17 7.31
C ALA A 85 -10.72 -7.79 7.14
N ILE A 86 -10.62 -8.93 6.44
CA ILE A 86 -9.41 -9.75 6.42
C ILE A 86 -8.79 -9.86 5.02
N VAL A 87 -9.62 -9.97 3.99
CA VAL A 87 -9.15 -10.34 2.63
C VAL A 87 -8.91 -9.12 1.74
N LEU A 88 -9.67 -8.04 1.89
CA LEU A 88 -9.58 -6.88 1.01
C LEU A 88 -8.36 -5.99 1.29
N PRO A 89 -8.02 -5.64 2.53
CA PRO A 89 -6.76 -4.94 2.82
C PRO A 89 -5.56 -5.86 2.61
N ASN A 90 -4.42 -5.31 2.23
CA ASN A 90 -3.17 -6.06 2.31
C ASN A 90 -2.88 -6.42 3.78
N SER A 91 -2.22 -7.55 4.00
CA SER A 91 -1.79 -7.91 5.35
C SER A 91 -0.74 -6.90 5.86
N ARG A 92 -0.62 -6.77 7.17
CA ARG A 92 0.41 -5.88 7.76
C ARG A 92 1.82 -6.32 7.38
N GLU A 93 2.02 -7.63 7.22
CA GLU A 93 3.28 -8.22 6.78
C GLU A 93 3.59 -7.78 5.35
N ASN A 94 2.64 -7.89 4.42
CA ASN A 94 2.79 -7.47 3.04
C ASN A 94 3.07 -5.96 2.92
N GLU A 95 2.42 -5.14 3.76
CA GLU A 95 2.69 -3.71 3.83
C GLU A 95 4.10 -3.40 4.33
N SER A 96 4.55 -4.07 5.40
CA SER A 96 5.90 -3.89 5.93
C SER A 96 6.97 -4.36 4.95
N GLU A 97 6.72 -5.44 4.23
CA GLU A 97 7.61 -5.92 3.16
C GLU A 97 7.65 -4.94 1.99
N ALA A 98 6.49 -4.44 1.56
CA ALA A 98 6.41 -3.46 0.48
C ALA A 98 7.10 -2.13 0.86
N ASP A 99 6.98 -1.71 2.11
CA ASP A 99 7.70 -0.54 2.63
C ASP A 99 9.23 -0.72 2.59
N ALA A 100 9.72 -1.86 3.06
CA ALA A 100 11.16 -2.12 3.10
C ALA A 100 11.76 -2.17 1.69
N ILE A 101 11.14 -2.92 0.78
CA ILE A 101 11.59 -3.03 -0.61
C ILE A 101 11.44 -1.68 -1.33
N GLY A 102 10.29 -1.03 -1.18
CA GLY A 102 10.00 0.25 -1.83
C GLY A 102 10.95 1.37 -1.39
N LEU A 103 11.29 1.41 -0.10
CA LEU A 103 12.26 2.34 0.45
C LEU A 103 13.65 2.15 -0.17
N GLU A 104 14.10 0.90 -0.31
CA GLU A 104 15.36 0.59 -0.95
C GLU A 104 15.35 0.95 -2.45
N LEU A 105 14.27 0.66 -3.16
CA LEU A 105 14.12 1.01 -4.57
C LEU A 105 14.20 2.52 -4.78
N ALA A 106 13.49 3.32 -3.98
CA ALA A 106 13.54 4.78 -4.05
C ALA A 106 14.95 5.32 -3.77
N ALA A 107 15.63 4.80 -2.74
CA ALA A 107 16.99 5.19 -2.39
C ALA A 107 17.98 4.88 -3.52
N ARG A 108 17.92 3.67 -4.13
CA ARG A 108 18.76 3.28 -5.26
C ARG A 108 18.48 4.08 -6.53
N ALA A 109 17.26 4.56 -6.70
CA ALA A 109 16.87 5.45 -7.79
C ALA A 109 17.31 6.91 -7.55
N GLY A 110 17.92 7.21 -6.42
CA GLY A 110 18.46 8.53 -6.11
C GLY A 110 17.47 9.50 -5.47
N TYR A 111 16.28 9.01 -5.08
CA TYR A 111 15.30 9.77 -4.31
C TYR A 111 15.56 9.65 -2.81
N ASN A 112 15.30 10.76 -2.09
CA ASN A 112 15.53 10.82 -0.66
C ASN A 112 14.58 9.87 0.09
N PRO A 113 15.08 8.84 0.81
CA PRO A 113 14.24 7.89 1.50
C PRO A 113 13.38 8.51 2.62
N MET A 114 13.74 9.71 3.12
CA MET A 114 12.88 10.44 4.05
C MET A 114 11.50 10.79 3.47
N GLY A 115 11.36 10.78 2.14
CA GLY A 115 10.07 10.93 1.46
C GLY A 115 9.04 9.88 1.89
N ALA A 116 9.46 8.67 2.21
CA ALA A 116 8.56 7.63 2.72
C ALA A 116 7.97 7.98 4.09
N ILE A 117 8.75 8.57 4.98
CA ILE A 117 8.26 9.01 6.30
C ILE A 117 7.33 10.21 6.15
N SER A 118 7.74 11.21 5.36
CA SER A 118 6.95 12.45 5.21
C SER A 118 5.61 12.19 4.53
N VAL A 119 5.52 11.31 3.54
CA VAL A 119 4.24 10.97 2.91
C VAL A 119 3.28 10.31 3.88
N TRP A 120 3.74 9.39 4.75
CA TRP A 120 2.90 8.80 5.78
C TRP A 120 2.42 9.83 6.81
N GLN A 121 3.26 10.78 7.20
CA GLN A 121 2.86 11.88 8.08
C GLN A 121 1.76 12.75 7.43
N LYS A 122 1.88 13.07 6.14
CA LYS A 122 0.86 13.81 5.37
C LYS A 122 -0.46 13.03 5.30
N MET A 123 -0.41 11.72 5.01
CA MET A 123 -1.61 10.88 4.96
C MET A 123 -2.32 10.79 6.31
N LEU A 124 -1.57 10.61 7.41
CA LEU A 124 -2.15 10.59 8.76
C LEU A 124 -2.77 11.94 9.15
N LYS A 125 -2.18 13.04 8.75
CA LYS A 125 -2.75 14.37 8.96
C LYS A 125 -4.06 14.53 8.19
N ALA A 126 -4.07 14.17 6.90
CA ALA A 126 -5.29 14.23 6.07
C ALA A 126 -6.44 13.40 6.66
N THR A 127 -6.14 12.27 7.30
CA THR A 127 -7.15 11.44 7.98
C THR A 127 -7.79 12.18 9.17
N LYS A 128 -7.00 12.90 9.95
CA LYS A 128 -7.51 13.70 11.09
C LYS A 128 -8.43 14.83 10.63
N ASP A 129 -8.17 15.38 9.45
CA ASP A 129 -8.94 16.47 8.84
C ASP A 129 -10.19 15.97 8.08
N LYS A 130 -10.65 14.73 8.32
CA LYS A 130 -11.83 14.07 7.72
C LYS A 130 -11.75 13.80 6.20
N SER A 131 -10.61 14.00 5.58
CA SER A 131 -10.33 13.57 4.20
C SER A 131 -9.55 12.27 4.23
N SER A 132 -10.21 11.16 4.66
CA SER A 132 -9.52 9.86 4.73
C SER A 132 -9.06 9.44 3.33
N PRO A 133 -7.75 9.34 3.07
CA PRO A 133 -7.28 8.87 1.79
C PRO A 133 -7.78 7.45 1.53
N GLU A 134 -8.33 7.21 0.34
CA GLU A 134 -8.76 5.86 -0.09
C GLU A 134 -7.57 4.89 -0.07
N PHE A 135 -6.37 5.40 -0.27
CA PHE A 135 -5.12 4.66 -0.13
C PHE A 135 -5.00 3.92 1.21
N LEU A 136 -5.47 4.53 2.32
CA LEU A 136 -5.42 3.89 3.63
C LEU A 136 -6.40 2.72 3.80
N SER A 137 -7.42 2.61 2.96
CA SER A 137 -8.35 1.48 2.98
C SER A 137 -7.74 0.21 2.38
N THR A 138 -6.85 0.35 1.41
CA THR A 138 -6.12 -0.75 0.77
C THR A 138 -4.76 -1.00 1.38
N HIS A 139 -4.15 0.04 1.97
CA HIS A 139 -2.84 0.03 2.63
C HIS A 139 -2.98 0.49 4.08
N PRO A 140 -3.37 -0.41 4.99
CA PRO A 140 -3.56 -0.05 6.39
C PRO A 140 -2.31 0.59 6.97
N SER A 141 -2.49 1.79 7.53
CA SER A 141 -1.42 2.55 8.16
C SER A 141 -1.50 2.46 9.67
N GLY A 142 -0.37 2.70 10.31
CA GLY A 142 -0.26 2.93 11.72
C GLY A 142 1.02 3.71 12.01
N GLU A 143 1.11 4.30 13.18
CA GLU A 143 2.35 4.92 13.68
C GLU A 143 3.52 3.94 13.59
N THR A 144 3.26 2.64 13.77
CA THR A 144 4.21 1.54 13.62
C THR A 144 4.93 1.52 12.27
N ARG A 145 4.29 1.91 11.15
CA ARG A 145 4.95 1.96 9.84
C ARG A 145 6.02 3.04 9.78
N ILE A 146 5.75 4.21 10.37
CA ILE A 146 6.74 5.30 10.45
C ILE A 146 7.94 4.86 11.30
N GLU A 147 7.70 4.15 12.41
CA GLU A 147 8.77 3.61 13.24
C GLU A 147 9.62 2.58 12.49
N GLN A 148 8.97 1.65 11.77
CA GLN A 148 9.66 0.64 10.96
C GLN A 148 10.49 1.27 9.83
N LEU A 149 9.91 2.22 9.09
CA LEU A 149 10.62 2.97 8.04
C LEU A 149 11.82 3.73 8.62
N THR A 150 11.65 4.36 9.80
CA THR A 150 12.74 5.07 10.48
C THR A 150 13.87 4.11 10.86
N ALA A 151 13.55 2.90 11.34
CA ALA A 151 14.54 1.90 11.69
C ALA A 151 15.34 1.38 10.48
N LEU A 152 14.76 1.46 9.27
CA LEU A 152 15.43 1.05 8.02
C LEU A 152 16.34 2.14 7.44
N MET A 153 16.22 3.41 7.87
CA MET A 153 17.00 4.52 7.30
C MET A 153 18.51 4.28 7.28
N PRO A 154 19.16 3.76 8.36
CA PRO A 154 20.60 3.52 8.34
C PRO A 154 21.05 2.54 7.25
N ALA A 155 20.17 1.61 6.83
CA ALA A 155 20.47 0.64 5.78
C ALA A 155 20.36 1.24 4.37
N VAL A 156 19.44 2.17 4.15
CA VAL A 156 19.15 2.72 2.81
C VAL A 156 19.85 4.04 2.53
N GLU A 157 20.20 4.82 3.53
CA GLU A 157 20.95 6.07 3.35
C GLU A 157 22.28 5.91 2.56
N PRO A 158 23.11 4.89 2.81
CA PRO A 158 24.31 4.69 2.00
C PRO A 158 24.00 4.47 0.53
N LEU A 159 22.90 3.77 0.21
CA LEU A 159 22.45 3.53 -1.15
C LEU A 159 22.05 4.82 -1.83
N TYR A 160 21.27 5.63 -1.14
CA TYR A 160 20.88 6.97 -1.61
C TYR A 160 22.08 7.90 -1.85
N LYS A 161 23.07 7.87 -0.95
CA LYS A 161 24.25 8.76 -1.06
C LYS A 161 25.08 8.50 -2.32
N VAL A 162 25.17 7.25 -2.75
CA VAL A 162 25.96 6.85 -3.94
C VAL A 162 25.13 6.81 -5.23
N ALA A 163 23.81 6.83 -5.15
CA ALA A 163 22.95 6.78 -6.32
C ALA A 163 23.01 8.08 -7.14
N PRO A 164 22.95 7.97 -8.49
CA PRO A 164 22.76 9.13 -9.34
C PRO A 164 21.47 9.86 -8.98
N LYS A 165 21.52 11.18 -8.88
CA LYS A 165 20.32 11.95 -8.55
C LYS A 165 19.46 12.16 -9.81
N PRO A 166 18.14 11.97 -9.71
CA PRO A 166 17.24 12.25 -10.82
C PRO A 166 17.31 13.74 -11.19
N PRO A 167 17.07 14.08 -12.47
CA PRO A 167 16.97 15.48 -12.85
C PRO A 167 15.77 16.12 -12.13
N PRO A 168 15.85 17.41 -11.78
CA PRO A 168 14.74 18.10 -11.15
C PRO A 168 13.51 18.08 -12.07
N THR A 169 12.34 17.74 -11.50
CA THR A 169 11.09 17.75 -12.25
C THR A 169 10.77 19.17 -12.70
N LYS A 170 10.55 19.34 -14.00
CA LYS A 170 10.02 20.61 -14.50
C LYS A 170 8.59 20.74 -13.96
N LYS A 171 8.33 21.79 -13.18
CA LYS A 171 6.93 22.12 -12.84
C LYS A 171 6.18 22.33 -14.16
N LEU A 172 5.15 21.52 -14.37
CA LEU A 172 4.21 21.67 -15.47
C LEU A 172 3.41 22.95 -15.29
#